data_fb638bb58030076493e2fe3e00698d1f
#
_entry.id   fb638bb58030076493e2fe3e00698d1f
#
_cell.length_a   1.000
_cell.length_b   1.000
_cell.length_c   1.000
_cell.angle_alpha   90.00
_cell.angle_beta   90.00
_cell.angle_gamma   90.00
#
_symmetry.space_group_name_H-M   'P 1'
#
loop_
_entity.id
_entity.type
_entity.pdbx_description
1 polymer ?
#
loop_
_entity_poly.entity_id
_entity_poly.type
_entity_poly.pdbx_seq_one_letter_code
_entity_poly.pdbx_strand_id
1 'polypeptide(L)'
;MQYRKLRIDYTEDCGPNEGGYYCQVYRESDEEQIDDFCIHPDELVGITDPEDFIQSYIDDMYDAYRREGLLEEQTFPGMTM
;
A
#
# COMPACT_ATOMS: atom_id res chain seq x y z
N MET A 1 8.31 3.13 -3.19
CA MET A 1 8.51 3.79 -1.88
C MET A 1 8.37 2.77 -0.77
N GLN A 2 8.87 3.08 0.38
CA GLN A 2 8.75 2.20 1.55
C GLN A 2 8.03 2.94 2.66
N TYR A 3 7.11 2.25 3.33
CA TYR A 3 6.33 2.86 4.40
C TYR A 3 5.81 1.76 5.31
N ARG A 4 6.08 1.87 6.61
CA ARG A 4 5.59 0.94 7.64
C ARG A 4 5.89 -0.52 7.31
N LYS A 5 7.11 -0.78 6.89
CA LYS A 5 7.60 -2.13 6.54
C LYS A 5 6.89 -2.73 5.32
N LEU A 6 6.37 -1.86 4.48
CA LEU A 6 5.79 -2.26 3.21
C LEU A 6 6.51 -1.54 2.09
N ARG A 7 6.61 -2.18 0.95
CA ARG A 7 7.15 -1.55 -0.26
C ARG A 7 5.99 -1.33 -1.21
N ILE A 8 5.85 -0.12 -1.70
CA ILE A 8 4.77 0.19 -2.62
C ILE A 8 5.38 0.62 -3.94
N ASP A 9 5.06 -0.13 -4.99
CA ASP A 9 5.47 0.22 -6.35
C ASP A 9 4.30 0.92 -6.99
N TYR A 10 4.54 2.08 -7.60
CA TYR A 10 3.47 2.80 -8.26
C TYR A 10 3.95 3.32 -9.60
N THR A 11 3.08 3.26 -10.59
CA THR A 11 3.37 3.72 -11.93
C THR A 11 2.20 4.51 -12.45
N GLU A 12 2.48 5.45 -13.34
CA GLU A 12 1.41 6.21 -13.96
C GLU A 12 0.56 5.28 -14.81
N ASP A 13 -0.74 5.48 -14.71
CA ASP A 13 -1.67 4.69 -15.48
C ASP A 13 -1.93 5.41 -16.80
N CYS A 14 -1.60 4.75 -17.88
CA CYS A 14 -1.79 5.32 -19.21
C CYS A 14 -3.06 4.82 -19.86
N GLY A 15 -3.87 4.05 -19.16
CA GLY A 15 -5.09 3.49 -19.70
C GLY A 15 -6.31 4.29 -19.27
N PRO A 16 -7.35 3.60 -18.78
CA PRO A 16 -8.61 4.24 -18.42
C PRO A 16 -8.48 5.30 -17.33
N ASN A 17 -7.46 5.20 -16.49
CA ASN A 17 -7.25 6.16 -15.42
C ASN A 17 -6.08 7.09 -15.74
N GLU A 18 -5.97 7.51 -16.97
CA GLU A 18 -4.88 8.36 -17.39
C GLU A 18 -4.76 9.55 -16.44
N GLY A 19 -3.55 9.83 -15.97
CA GLY A 19 -3.33 10.86 -14.97
C GLY A 19 -3.35 10.36 -13.54
N GLY A 20 -3.78 9.13 -13.33
CA GLY A 20 -3.72 8.48 -12.02
C GLY A 20 -2.56 7.52 -11.95
N TYR A 21 -2.61 6.63 -10.96
CA TYR A 21 -1.53 5.67 -10.71
C TYR A 21 -2.09 4.30 -10.40
N TYR A 22 -1.32 3.28 -10.74
CA TYR A 22 -1.59 1.91 -10.33
C TYR A 22 -0.54 1.54 -9.28
N CYS A 23 -0.98 1.08 -8.13
CA CYS A 23 -0.10 0.83 -7.00
C CYS A 23 -0.17 -0.64 -6.57
N GLN A 24 0.97 -1.19 -6.21
CA GLN A 24 1.06 -2.55 -5.70
C GLN A 24 1.81 -2.53 -4.39
N VAL A 25 1.28 -3.22 -3.39
CA VAL A 25 1.82 -3.21 -2.04
C VAL A 25 2.44 -4.56 -1.73
N TYR A 26 3.69 -4.56 -1.31
CA TYR A 26 4.44 -5.76 -1.01
C TYR A 26 4.91 -5.74 0.42
N ARG A 27 4.92 -6.90 1.04
CA ARG A 27 5.48 -7.05 2.39
C ARG A 27 7.00 -7.13 2.27
N GLU A 28 7.72 -6.32 3.04
CA GLU A 28 9.18 -6.24 2.90
C GLU A 28 9.88 -7.54 3.28
N SER A 29 9.34 -8.28 4.22
CA SER A 29 10.03 -9.45 4.74
C SER A 29 10.21 -10.54 3.70
N ASP A 30 9.23 -10.76 2.85
CA ASP A 30 9.29 -11.84 1.85
C ASP A 30 8.89 -11.37 0.46
N GLU A 31 8.65 -10.07 0.32
CA GLU A 31 8.28 -9.45 -0.96
C GLU A 31 7.01 -10.03 -1.56
N GLU A 32 6.12 -10.51 -0.71
CA GLU A 32 4.85 -11.02 -1.17
C GLU A 32 3.88 -9.87 -1.38
N GLN A 33 3.19 -9.86 -2.50
CA GLN A 33 2.20 -8.83 -2.76
C GLN A 33 0.97 -9.07 -1.89
N ILE A 34 0.60 -8.07 -1.11
CA ILE A 34 -0.53 -8.21 -0.21
C ILE A 34 -1.73 -7.36 -0.63
N ASP A 35 -1.53 -6.42 -1.53
CA ASP A 35 -2.63 -5.57 -1.96
C ASP A 35 -2.27 -4.87 -3.26
N ASP A 36 -3.26 -4.35 -3.95
CA ASP A 36 -3.06 -3.46 -5.08
C ASP A 36 -4.25 -2.52 -5.14
N PHE A 37 -4.03 -1.34 -5.66
CA PHE A 37 -5.09 -0.35 -5.76
C PHE A 37 -4.73 0.68 -6.83
N CYS A 38 -5.75 1.41 -7.27
CA CYS A 38 -5.58 2.46 -8.25
C CYS A 38 -5.92 3.81 -7.63
N ILE A 39 -5.18 4.83 -8.02
CA ILE A 39 -5.47 6.20 -7.62
C ILE A 39 -6.03 6.90 -8.85
N HIS A 40 -7.26 7.39 -8.75
CA HIS A 40 -7.86 8.11 -9.87
C HIS A 40 -7.33 9.54 -9.90
N PRO A 41 -7.25 10.16 -11.08
CA PRO A 41 -6.74 11.53 -11.14
C PRO A 41 -7.57 12.51 -10.30
N ASP A 42 -8.86 12.25 -10.14
CA ASP A 42 -9.69 13.11 -9.30
C ASP A 42 -9.24 13.12 -7.85
N GLU A 43 -8.66 12.03 -7.39
CA GLU A 43 -8.20 11.92 -6.01
C GLU A 43 -6.89 12.64 -5.78
N LEU A 44 -6.23 13.03 -6.85
CA LEU A 44 -4.96 13.73 -6.75
C LEU A 44 -5.11 15.25 -6.83
N VAL A 45 -6.32 15.74 -6.98
CA VAL A 45 -6.54 17.18 -7.05
C VAL A 45 -6.12 17.79 -5.72
N GLY A 46 -5.21 18.76 -5.78
CA GLY A 46 -4.70 19.39 -4.58
C GLY A 46 -3.57 18.64 -3.91
N ILE A 47 -3.17 17.48 -4.45
CA ILE A 47 -2.07 16.69 -3.89
C ILE A 47 -0.87 16.84 -4.80
N THR A 48 0.25 17.32 -4.23
CA THR A 48 1.45 17.56 -5.01
C THR A 48 2.26 16.29 -5.22
N ASP A 49 2.23 15.38 -4.24
CA ASP A 49 3.05 14.18 -4.27
C ASP A 49 2.15 12.97 -4.10
N PRO A 50 2.10 12.06 -5.09
CA PRO A 50 1.25 10.88 -4.96
C PRO A 50 1.61 10.01 -3.77
N GLU A 51 2.83 10.11 -3.28
CA GLU A 51 3.21 9.32 -2.11
C GLU A 51 2.46 9.74 -0.86
N ASP A 52 2.03 11.00 -0.78
CA ASP A 52 1.21 11.43 0.35
C ASP A 52 -0.11 10.69 0.35
N PHE A 53 -0.71 10.52 -0.81
CA PHE A 53 -1.95 9.78 -0.92
C PHE A 53 -1.73 8.31 -0.57
N ILE A 54 -0.61 7.75 -1.03
CA ILE A 54 -0.31 6.34 -0.78
C ILE A 54 -0.14 6.11 0.71
N GLN A 55 0.56 7.00 1.40
CA GLN A 55 0.74 6.85 2.84
C GLN A 55 -0.59 6.89 3.58
N SER A 56 -1.48 7.78 3.18
CA SER A 56 -2.80 7.84 3.79
C SER A 56 -3.59 6.56 3.55
N TYR A 57 -3.51 6.02 2.35
CA TYR A 57 -4.19 4.78 2.03
C TYR A 57 -3.65 3.64 2.90
N ILE A 58 -2.34 3.55 3.04
CA ILE A 58 -1.73 2.49 3.84
C ILE A 58 -2.15 2.64 5.30
N ASP A 59 -2.18 3.87 5.83
CA ASP A 59 -2.61 4.08 7.19
C ASP A 59 -4.04 3.62 7.41
N ASP A 60 -4.92 3.91 6.46
CA ASP A 60 -6.31 3.50 6.57
C ASP A 60 -6.48 1.99 6.49
N MET A 61 -5.65 1.34 5.69
CA MET A 61 -5.76 -0.10 5.48
C MET A 61 -4.95 -0.91 6.47
N TYR A 62 -4.13 -0.27 7.27
CA TYR A 62 -3.17 -1.00 8.10
C TYR A 62 -3.85 -1.95 9.06
N ASP A 63 -4.94 -1.53 9.68
CA ASP A 63 -5.67 -2.40 10.61
C ASP A 63 -6.29 -3.59 9.87
N ALA A 64 -6.77 -3.37 8.66
CA ALA A 64 -7.32 -4.46 7.87
C ALA A 64 -6.24 -5.47 7.52
N TYR A 65 -5.07 -4.99 7.12
CA TYR A 65 -3.96 -5.89 6.82
C TYR A 65 -3.60 -6.71 8.06
N ARG A 66 -3.59 -6.07 9.21
CA ARG A 66 -3.25 -6.77 10.45
C ARG A 66 -4.27 -7.84 10.77
N ARG A 67 -5.55 -7.51 10.63
CA ARG A 67 -6.60 -8.48 10.93
C ARG A 67 -6.56 -9.68 10.01
N GLU A 68 -6.09 -9.48 8.78
CA GLU A 68 -6.01 -10.57 7.82
C GLU A 68 -4.71 -11.33 7.87
N GLY A 69 -3.82 -10.95 8.80
CA GLY A 69 -2.56 -11.67 8.94
C GLY A 69 -1.55 -11.37 7.85
N LEU A 70 -1.68 -10.22 7.20
CA LEU A 70 -0.81 -9.89 6.08
C LEU A 70 0.47 -9.18 6.50
N LEU A 71 0.57 -8.75 7.75
CA LEU A 71 1.74 -8.02 8.22
C LEU A 71 2.67 -8.94 8.98
N GLU A 72 3.97 -8.70 8.79
CA GLU A 72 4.95 -9.57 9.39
C GLU A 72 4.92 -9.51 10.91
N GLU A 73 4.57 -8.40 11.47
CA GLU A 73 4.56 -8.27 12.91
C GLU A 73 3.47 -9.07 13.59
N GLN A 74 2.64 -9.75 12.81
CA GLN A 74 1.65 -10.60 13.36
C GLN A 74 2.20 -11.88 13.90
N THR A 75 3.38 -12.22 13.55
CA THR A 75 3.91 -13.51 13.92
C THR A 75 4.75 -13.34 15.15
N PHE A 76 4.17 -13.48 16.29
CA PHE A 76 4.89 -13.41 17.51
C PHE A 76 5.17 -14.76 18.05
N PRO A 77 6.39 -15.06 18.30
CA PRO A 77 6.70 -16.37 18.84
C PRO A 77 6.07 -16.60 20.18
N GLY A 78 5.95 -15.58 20.92
CA GLY A 78 5.39 -15.77 22.24
C GLY A 78 3.99 -16.23 22.23
N MET A 79 3.32 -16.01 21.16
CA MET A 79 2.01 -16.43 21.12
C MET A 79 1.88 -17.81 20.77
N THR A 80 2.88 -18.31 20.30
CA THR A 80 2.78 -19.62 19.95
C THR A 80 2.96 -20.47 21.09
N MET A 81 3.22 -19.97 21.80
CA MET A 81 3.36 -20.61 22.68
C MET A 81 2.90 -21.10 23.08
#